data_44fcf28c7e0a7969f7ba8e14fc661667
#
_entry.id   44fcf28c7e0a7969f7ba8e14fc661667
#
_cell.length_a   1.000
_cell.length_b   1.000
_cell.length_c   1.000
_cell.angle_alpha   90.00
_cell.angle_beta   90.00
_cell.angle_gamma   90.00
#
_symmetry.space_group_name_H-M   'P 1'
#
loop_
_entity.id
_entity.type
_entity.pdbx_description
1 polymer ?
#
loop_
_entity_poly.entity_id
_entity_poly.type
_entity_poly.pdbx_seq_one_letter_code
_entity_poly.pdbx_strand_id
1 'polypeptide(L)'
;MVKKYQLIQNLENLYINMLDKLEAINQRYLDVEKLISSPNAMDDMKLYIQLSKEYKDLEPIIKIYKKYDLLLSNIAEAKEILSNTDDLEMKEMAKMELDDNLPKVSGLEENIKVLLIPKDPADAKNAVLEIRAGTGGDEASLFAGDLYRMYTSFAQSKGWSLELVDIAEGTAGGYKEIIFNLSGDNVYGQLKFESGVHRVQRVPQTETQGRVHTSAASVIVLPEAEEFD
;
A
#
# COMPACT_ATOMS: atom_id res chain seq x y z
N MET A 1 22.44 -23.79 -22.85
CA MET A 1 23.44 -22.98 -22.13
C MET A 1 23.21 -21.47 -22.26
N VAL A 2 23.01 -20.91 -23.45
CA VAL A 2 22.86 -19.46 -23.69
C VAL A 2 21.71 -18.81 -22.89
N LYS A 3 20.51 -19.44 -22.84
CA LYS A 3 19.37 -18.90 -22.07
C LYS A 3 19.62 -18.78 -20.55
N LYS A 4 20.43 -19.67 -19.98
CA LYS A 4 20.77 -19.65 -18.54
C LYS A 4 21.78 -18.53 -18.23
N TYR A 5 22.71 -18.26 -19.13
CA TYR A 5 23.65 -17.13 -19.02
C TYR A 5 22.94 -15.79 -19.15
N GLN A 6 22.02 -15.64 -20.11
CA GLN A 6 21.22 -14.42 -20.25
C GLN A 6 20.32 -14.16 -19.02
N LEU A 7 19.76 -15.23 -18.42
CA LEU A 7 18.95 -15.09 -17.21
C LEU A 7 19.79 -14.59 -16.02
N ILE A 8 21.02 -15.14 -15.86
CA ILE A 8 21.94 -14.73 -14.81
C ILE A 8 22.38 -13.27 -15.00
N GLN A 9 22.78 -12.86 -16.20
CA GLN A 9 23.13 -11.46 -16.49
C GLN A 9 21.96 -10.49 -16.27
N ASN A 10 20.74 -10.89 -16.61
CA ASN A 10 19.58 -10.07 -16.36
C ASN A 10 19.27 -9.92 -14.85
N LEU A 11 19.50 -10.96 -14.06
CA LEU A 11 19.35 -10.92 -12.61
C LEU A 11 20.42 -10.07 -11.95
N GLU A 12 21.68 -10.17 -12.40
CA GLU A 12 22.79 -9.33 -11.92
C GLU A 12 22.56 -7.86 -12.24
N ASN A 13 22.12 -7.53 -13.46
CA ASN A 13 21.80 -6.16 -13.85
C ASN A 13 20.60 -5.61 -13.07
N LEU A 14 19.58 -6.45 -12.78
CA LEU A 14 18.43 -6.06 -11.98
C LEU A 14 18.83 -5.78 -10.52
N TYR A 15 19.75 -6.59 -10.00
CA TYR A 15 20.30 -6.47 -8.66
C TYR A 15 21.12 -5.18 -8.49
N ILE A 16 22.05 -4.91 -9.40
CA ILE A 16 22.85 -3.68 -9.42
C ILE A 16 21.95 -2.45 -9.49
N ASN A 17 20.96 -2.45 -10.39
CA ASN A 17 20.00 -1.36 -10.53
C ASN A 17 19.13 -1.16 -9.27
N MET A 18 18.87 -2.21 -8.50
CA MET A 18 18.15 -2.12 -7.22
C MET A 18 18.99 -1.45 -6.14
N LEU A 19 20.26 -1.83 -6.01
CA LEU A 19 21.18 -1.25 -5.03
C LEU A 19 21.44 0.23 -5.31
N ASP A 20 21.70 0.58 -6.57
CA ASP A 20 21.91 1.98 -6.99
C ASP A 20 20.70 2.86 -6.65
N LYS A 21 19.50 2.33 -6.85
CA LYS A 21 18.24 3.03 -6.48
C LYS A 21 18.12 3.20 -4.97
N LEU A 22 18.43 2.16 -4.19
CA LEU A 22 18.37 2.23 -2.72
C LEU A 22 19.37 3.22 -2.16
N GLU A 23 20.58 3.27 -2.73
CA GLU A 23 21.60 4.23 -2.34
C GLU A 23 21.19 5.67 -2.67
N ALA A 24 20.60 5.92 -3.85
CA ALA A 24 20.06 7.21 -4.22
C ALA A 24 18.91 7.64 -3.27
N ILE A 25 18.03 6.71 -2.88
CA ILE A 25 16.97 6.96 -1.91
C ILE A 25 17.55 7.26 -0.52
N ASN A 26 18.58 6.53 -0.09
CA ASN A 26 19.26 6.78 1.17
C ASN A 26 19.92 8.16 1.19
N GLN A 27 20.57 8.55 0.12
CA GLN A 27 21.15 9.90 0.00
C GLN A 27 20.05 10.97 0.07
N ARG A 28 18.94 10.78 -0.64
CA ARG A 28 17.80 11.70 -0.58
C ARG A 28 17.21 11.82 0.82
N TYR A 29 17.07 10.69 1.53
CA TYR A 29 16.59 10.67 2.91
C TYR A 29 17.49 11.51 3.83
N LEU A 30 18.81 11.36 3.73
CA LEU A 30 19.77 12.14 4.52
C LEU A 30 19.73 13.63 4.17
N ASP A 31 19.51 13.97 2.91
CA ASP A 31 19.39 15.38 2.47
C ASP A 31 18.11 16.01 3.01
N VAL A 32 16.98 15.29 2.96
CA VAL A 32 15.70 15.73 3.53
C VAL A 32 15.82 15.89 5.05
N GLU A 33 16.46 14.94 5.73
CA GLU A 33 16.71 15.03 7.18
C GLU A 33 17.49 16.30 7.57
N LYS A 34 18.55 16.63 6.81
CA LYS A 34 19.33 17.87 7.01
C LYS A 34 18.48 19.11 6.79
N LEU A 35 17.64 19.12 5.74
CA LEU A 35 16.77 20.26 5.43
C LEU A 35 15.73 20.48 6.51
N ILE A 36 15.09 19.44 7.01
CA ILE A 36 14.10 19.52 8.10
C ILE A 36 14.75 19.96 9.42
N SER A 37 15.99 19.53 9.67
CA SER A 37 16.72 19.84 10.90
C SER A 37 17.43 21.21 10.84
N SER A 38 17.34 21.94 9.72
CA SER A 38 17.98 23.24 9.58
C SER A 38 17.28 24.30 10.43
N PRO A 39 18.01 25.31 11.00
CA PRO A 39 17.39 26.35 11.81
C PRO A 39 16.29 27.15 11.09
N ASN A 40 16.37 27.26 9.77
CA ASN A 40 15.44 28.00 8.92
C ASN A 40 14.36 27.12 8.27
N ALA A 41 14.26 25.85 8.68
CA ALA A 41 13.32 24.90 8.08
C ALA A 41 11.85 25.36 8.18
N MET A 42 11.51 26.13 9.21
CA MET A 42 10.15 26.63 9.46
C MET A 42 9.85 27.95 8.79
N ASP A 43 10.80 28.61 8.13
CA ASP A 43 10.59 29.90 7.43
C ASP A 43 9.63 29.70 6.24
N ASP A 44 9.65 28.52 5.61
CA ASP A 44 8.67 28.10 4.59
C ASP A 44 7.88 26.87 5.11
N MET A 45 6.75 27.15 5.74
CA MET A 45 5.89 26.10 6.31
C MET A 45 5.38 25.10 5.25
N LYS A 46 5.13 25.57 4.02
CA LYS A 46 4.66 24.71 2.93
C LYS A 46 5.73 23.71 2.50
N LEU A 47 6.96 24.19 2.35
CA LEU A 47 8.12 23.34 2.06
C LEU A 47 8.41 22.37 3.22
N TYR A 48 8.32 22.84 4.46
CA TYR A 48 8.53 22.00 5.64
C TYR A 48 7.54 20.83 5.72
N ILE A 49 6.25 21.07 5.47
CA ILE A 49 5.22 20.03 5.43
C ILE A 49 5.52 19.01 4.32
N GLN A 50 5.91 19.49 3.14
CA GLN A 50 6.25 18.62 2.01
C GLN A 50 7.46 17.73 2.32
N LEU A 51 8.54 18.30 2.86
CA LEU A 51 9.75 17.57 3.24
C LEU A 51 9.46 16.56 4.38
N SER A 52 8.65 16.94 5.36
CA SER A 52 8.26 16.05 6.46
C SER A 52 7.45 14.84 5.98
N LYS A 53 6.57 15.06 4.98
CA LYS A 53 5.83 13.97 4.35
C LYS A 53 6.77 13.05 3.57
N GLU A 54 7.67 13.62 2.76
CA GLU A 54 8.68 12.86 2.02
C GLU A 54 9.57 12.04 2.97
N TYR A 55 10.04 12.61 4.07
CA TYR A 55 10.83 11.92 5.09
C TYR A 55 10.10 10.68 5.65
N LYS A 56 8.82 10.86 6.01
CA LYS A 56 7.96 9.79 6.51
C LYS A 56 7.74 8.68 5.46
N ASP A 57 7.62 9.06 4.19
CA ASP A 57 7.42 8.09 3.10
C ASP A 57 8.69 7.29 2.78
N LEU A 58 9.88 7.89 2.94
CA LEU A 58 11.16 7.23 2.71
C LEU A 58 11.59 6.34 3.89
N GLU A 59 11.18 6.65 5.12
CA GLU A 59 11.62 5.97 6.34
C GLU A 59 11.46 4.43 6.30
N PRO A 60 10.32 3.85 5.84
CA PRO A 60 10.15 2.39 5.75
C PRO A 60 11.16 1.75 4.79
N ILE A 61 11.46 2.42 3.67
CA ILE A 61 12.43 1.94 2.67
C ILE A 61 13.83 1.90 3.30
N ILE A 62 14.21 2.98 4.00
CA ILE A 62 15.52 3.08 4.66
C ILE A 62 15.68 2.04 5.77
N LYS A 63 14.62 1.77 6.56
CA LYS A 63 14.66 0.72 7.59
C LYS A 63 14.96 -0.66 7.00
N ILE A 64 14.39 -0.98 5.86
CA ILE A 64 14.64 -2.26 5.18
C ILE A 64 15.99 -2.25 4.49
N TYR A 65 16.38 -1.15 3.85
CA TYR A 65 17.70 -1.00 3.23
C TYR A 65 18.84 -1.23 4.25
N LYS A 66 18.78 -0.60 5.43
CA LYS A 66 19.80 -0.79 6.49
C LYS A 66 19.89 -2.25 6.95
N LYS A 67 18.75 -2.95 7.04
CA LYS A 67 18.75 -4.38 7.38
C LYS A 67 19.38 -5.23 6.29
N TYR A 68 19.11 -4.89 5.03
CA TYR A 68 19.61 -5.58 3.87
C TYR A 68 21.12 -5.37 3.71
N ASP A 69 21.59 -4.15 3.86
CA ASP A 69 23.01 -3.79 3.80
C ASP A 69 23.83 -4.51 4.90
N LEU A 70 23.33 -4.50 6.14
CA LEU A 70 23.92 -5.24 7.25
C LEU A 70 23.99 -6.75 6.94
N LEU A 71 22.93 -7.31 6.38
CA LEU A 71 22.88 -8.73 6.02
C LEU A 71 23.90 -9.08 4.94
N LEU A 72 24.05 -8.22 3.94
CA LEU A 72 25.06 -8.41 2.89
C LEU A 72 26.49 -8.29 3.44
N SER A 73 26.74 -7.35 4.35
CA SER A 73 28.03 -7.20 5.03
C SER A 73 28.39 -8.47 5.82
N ASN A 74 27.46 -8.98 6.62
CA ASN A 74 27.67 -10.21 7.39
C ASN A 74 27.96 -11.42 6.47
N ILE A 75 27.24 -11.53 5.35
CA ILE A 75 27.49 -12.58 4.36
C ILE A 75 28.88 -12.43 3.70
N ALA A 76 29.29 -11.20 3.41
CA ALA A 76 30.61 -10.94 2.84
C ALA A 76 31.73 -11.29 3.84
N GLU A 77 31.60 -10.87 5.08
CA GLU A 77 32.54 -11.18 6.17
C GLU A 77 32.64 -12.70 6.41
N ALA A 78 31.52 -13.40 6.47
CA ALA A 78 31.50 -14.85 6.64
C ALA A 78 32.18 -15.58 5.46
N LYS A 79 32.00 -15.12 4.22
CA LYS A 79 32.70 -15.64 3.04
C LYS A 79 34.20 -15.38 3.09
N GLU A 80 34.59 -14.20 3.55
CA GLU A 80 36.01 -13.84 3.71
C GLU A 80 36.68 -14.71 4.78
N ILE A 81 36.05 -14.95 5.92
CA ILE A 81 36.53 -15.87 6.96
C ILE A 81 36.72 -17.27 6.38
N LEU A 82 35.76 -17.79 5.62
CA LEU A 82 35.86 -19.12 5.02
C LEU A 82 37.02 -19.25 4.04
N SER A 83 37.41 -18.16 3.36
CA SER A 83 38.47 -18.17 2.36
C SER A 83 39.87 -17.95 2.98
N ASN A 84 39.95 -17.19 4.09
CA ASN A 84 41.23 -16.67 4.59
C ASN A 84 41.71 -17.29 5.89
N THR A 85 40.87 -18.06 6.62
CA THR A 85 41.27 -18.70 7.87
C THR A 85 41.49 -20.20 7.70
N ASP A 86 42.42 -20.79 8.47
CA ASP A 86 42.59 -22.24 8.60
C ASP A 86 41.97 -22.80 9.89
N ASP A 87 41.47 -21.92 10.74
CA ASP A 87 40.80 -22.30 11.99
C ASP A 87 39.42 -22.97 11.72
N LEU A 88 39.29 -24.21 12.16
CA LEU A 88 38.09 -25.03 11.95
C LEU A 88 36.88 -24.48 12.69
N GLU A 89 37.04 -23.94 13.90
CA GLU A 89 35.93 -23.39 14.68
C GLU A 89 35.39 -22.11 13.99
N MET A 90 36.25 -21.23 13.55
CA MET A 90 35.86 -20.03 12.81
C MET A 90 35.18 -20.39 11.47
N LYS A 91 35.63 -21.43 10.77
CA LYS A 91 34.94 -21.90 9.54
C LYS A 91 33.57 -22.46 9.82
N GLU A 92 33.39 -23.19 10.92
CA GLU A 92 32.06 -23.72 11.28
C GLU A 92 31.09 -22.58 11.64
N MET A 93 31.53 -21.60 12.42
CA MET A 93 30.73 -20.42 12.75
C MET A 93 30.34 -19.64 11.50
N ALA A 94 31.27 -19.37 10.59
CA ALA A 94 30.99 -18.67 9.34
C ALA A 94 30.01 -19.42 8.42
N LYS A 95 30.08 -20.77 8.39
CA LYS A 95 29.10 -21.57 7.66
C LYS A 95 27.69 -21.46 8.27
N MET A 96 27.58 -21.57 9.60
CA MET A 96 26.31 -21.41 10.29
C MET A 96 25.70 -20.04 10.02
N GLU A 97 26.51 -18.98 10.03
CA GLU A 97 26.08 -17.63 9.74
C GLU A 97 25.59 -17.47 8.28
N LEU A 98 26.26 -18.09 7.32
CA LEU A 98 25.82 -18.10 5.93
C LEU A 98 24.51 -18.86 5.75
N ASP A 99 24.37 -20.03 6.37
CA ASP A 99 23.16 -20.85 6.28
C ASP A 99 21.94 -20.15 6.90
N ASP A 100 22.16 -19.33 7.95
CA ASP A 100 21.11 -18.53 8.59
C ASP A 100 20.75 -17.26 7.79
N ASN A 101 21.72 -16.61 7.17
CA ASN A 101 21.55 -15.32 6.52
C ASN A 101 21.13 -15.42 5.05
N LEU A 102 21.62 -16.40 4.28
CA LEU A 102 21.28 -16.54 2.86
C LEU A 102 19.78 -16.66 2.56
N PRO A 103 18.97 -17.41 3.33
CA PRO A 103 17.55 -17.49 3.10
C PRO A 103 16.80 -16.16 3.33
N LYS A 104 17.35 -15.28 4.21
CA LYS A 104 16.72 -14.00 4.54
C LYS A 104 16.87 -12.97 3.43
N VAL A 105 17.90 -13.10 2.57
CA VAL A 105 18.19 -12.18 1.46
C VAL A 105 17.01 -12.08 0.50
N SER A 106 16.51 -13.22 0.02
CA SER A 106 15.42 -13.25 -0.97
C SER A 106 14.13 -12.62 -0.44
N GLY A 107 13.79 -12.84 0.84
CA GLY A 107 12.62 -12.23 1.46
C GLY A 107 12.74 -10.70 1.60
N LEU A 108 13.94 -10.19 1.91
CA LEU A 108 14.19 -8.74 1.95
C LEU A 108 14.15 -8.13 0.56
N GLU A 109 14.71 -8.80 -0.46
CA GLU A 109 14.66 -8.33 -1.85
C GLU A 109 13.24 -8.21 -2.38
N GLU A 110 12.37 -9.18 -2.08
CA GLU A 110 10.95 -9.10 -2.46
C GLU A 110 10.26 -7.92 -1.77
N ASN A 111 10.49 -7.72 -0.48
CA ASN A 111 9.95 -6.57 0.25
C ASN A 111 10.45 -5.24 -0.31
N ILE A 112 11.74 -5.14 -0.65
CA ILE A 112 12.32 -3.95 -1.27
C ILE A 112 11.67 -3.67 -2.62
N LYS A 113 11.49 -4.68 -3.48
CA LYS A 113 10.83 -4.53 -4.79
C LYS A 113 9.42 -3.96 -4.64
N VAL A 114 8.65 -4.44 -3.66
CA VAL A 114 7.30 -3.92 -3.37
C VAL A 114 7.35 -2.46 -2.91
N LEU A 115 8.28 -2.10 -2.02
CA LEU A 115 8.42 -0.74 -1.53
C LEU A 115 8.93 0.26 -2.57
N LEU A 116 9.68 -0.21 -3.58
CA LEU A 116 10.17 0.61 -4.69
C LEU A 116 9.14 0.84 -5.80
N ILE A 117 7.94 0.24 -5.70
CA ILE A 117 6.85 0.54 -6.62
C ILE A 117 6.42 2.00 -6.39
N PRO A 118 6.44 2.85 -7.44
CA PRO A 118 6.01 4.23 -7.29
C PRO A 118 4.57 4.29 -6.79
N LYS A 119 4.35 5.03 -5.71
CA LYS A 119 2.99 5.31 -5.23
C LYS A 119 2.33 6.31 -6.18
N ASP A 120 1.06 6.07 -6.50
CA ASP A 120 0.24 7.04 -7.22
C ASP A 120 0.01 8.26 -6.31
N PRO A 121 0.32 9.49 -6.75
CA PRO A 121 0.05 10.69 -5.96
C PRO A 121 -1.42 10.83 -5.55
N ALA A 122 -2.34 10.31 -6.35
CA ALA A 122 -3.77 10.29 -6.05
C ALA A 122 -4.11 9.43 -4.83
N ASP A 123 -3.29 8.41 -4.52
CA ASP A 123 -3.56 7.49 -3.40
C ASP A 123 -3.66 8.20 -2.05
N ALA A 124 -2.93 9.30 -1.87
CA ALA A 124 -2.95 10.09 -0.63
C ALA A 124 -4.18 11.01 -0.49
N LYS A 125 -5.01 11.11 -1.53
CA LYS A 125 -6.21 11.98 -1.52
C LYS A 125 -7.34 11.36 -0.70
N ASN A 126 -8.27 12.21 -0.27
CA ASN A 126 -9.57 11.79 0.18
C ASN A 126 -10.36 11.17 -0.98
N ALA A 127 -11.46 10.49 -0.67
CA ALA A 127 -12.28 9.85 -1.70
C ALA A 127 -13.74 10.24 -1.59
N VAL A 128 -14.37 10.41 -2.74
CA VAL A 128 -15.82 10.51 -2.90
C VAL A 128 -16.32 9.13 -3.31
N LEU A 129 -17.25 8.57 -2.54
CA LEU A 129 -17.90 7.31 -2.83
C LEU A 129 -19.34 7.54 -3.25
N GLU A 130 -19.72 6.88 -4.33
CA GLU A 130 -21.10 6.82 -4.81
C GLU A 130 -21.52 5.35 -4.89
N ILE A 131 -22.65 5.03 -4.26
CA ILE A 131 -23.25 3.70 -4.31
C ILE A 131 -24.63 3.83 -4.93
N ARG A 132 -24.86 3.12 -6.05
CA ARG A 132 -26.15 3.07 -6.73
C ARG A 132 -26.73 1.67 -6.70
N ALA A 133 -27.98 1.54 -6.31
CA ALA A 133 -28.71 0.29 -6.47
C ALA A 133 -28.83 -0.05 -7.95
N GLY A 134 -28.47 -1.30 -8.28
CA GLY A 134 -28.58 -1.84 -9.64
C GLY A 134 -29.85 -2.64 -9.85
N THR A 135 -29.74 -3.73 -10.60
CA THR A 135 -30.86 -4.67 -10.83
C THR A 135 -31.22 -5.44 -9.56
N GLY A 136 -32.48 -5.59 -9.24
CA GLY A 136 -32.94 -6.32 -8.06
C GLY A 136 -34.06 -5.61 -7.27
N GLY A 137 -34.57 -4.48 -7.77
CA GLY A 137 -35.66 -3.72 -7.14
C GLY A 137 -35.33 -3.28 -5.72
N ASP A 138 -36.27 -3.47 -4.78
CA ASP A 138 -36.10 -3.07 -3.38
C ASP A 138 -34.91 -3.74 -2.69
N GLU A 139 -34.61 -5.01 -3.02
CA GLU A 139 -33.48 -5.72 -2.46
C GLU A 139 -32.11 -5.10 -2.88
N ALA A 140 -32.03 -4.55 -4.10
CA ALA A 140 -30.82 -3.83 -4.52
C ALA A 140 -30.62 -2.55 -3.72
N SER A 141 -31.69 -1.85 -3.36
CA SER A 141 -31.66 -0.67 -2.48
C SER A 141 -31.22 -1.03 -1.06
N LEU A 142 -31.72 -2.13 -0.52
CA LEU A 142 -31.29 -2.66 0.78
C LEU A 142 -29.83 -3.04 0.76
N PHE A 143 -29.36 -3.70 -0.32
CA PHE A 143 -27.96 -4.07 -0.49
C PHE A 143 -27.04 -2.83 -0.60
N ALA A 144 -27.47 -1.77 -1.29
CA ALA A 144 -26.72 -0.51 -1.29
C ALA A 144 -26.58 0.08 0.13
N GLY A 145 -27.63 -0.03 0.95
CA GLY A 145 -27.57 0.33 2.37
C GLY A 145 -26.62 -0.53 3.19
N ASP A 146 -26.52 -1.83 2.89
CA ASP A 146 -25.57 -2.73 3.53
C ASP A 146 -24.12 -2.36 3.17
N LEU A 147 -23.85 -2.04 1.90
CA LEU A 147 -22.53 -1.57 1.44
C LEU A 147 -22.15 -0.24 2.13
N TYR A 148 -23.08 0.71 2.21
CA TYR A 148 -22.83 1.96 2.93
C TYR A 148 -22.45 1.71 4.39
N ARG A 149 -23.19 0.84 5.11
CA ARG A 149 -22.86 0.47 6.49
C ARG A 149 -21.50 -0.21 6.60
N MET A 150 -21.15 -1.07 5.65
CA MET A 150 -19.84 -1.73 5.57
C MET A 150 -18.71 -0.70 5.44
N TYR A 151 -18.80 0.22 4.48
CA TYR A 151 -17.79 1.26 4.30
C TYR A 151 -17.74 2.24 5.48
N THR A 152 -18.86 2.59 6.08
CA THR A 152 -18.90 3.41 7.30
C THR A 152 -18.17 2.74 8.46
N SER A 153 -18.41 1.45 8.70
CA SER A 153 -17.74 0.69 9.76
C SER A 153 -16.24 0.56 9.47
N PHE A 154 -15.85 0.35 8.20
CA PHE A 154 -14.46 0.30 7.81
C PHE A 154 -13.78 1.65 8.03
N ALA A 155 -14.39 2.76 7.59
CA ALA A 155 -13.87 4.10 7.80
C ALA A 155 -13.66 4.42 9.30
N GLN A 156 -14.62 4.06 10.15
CA GLN A 156 -14.50 4.22 11.61
C GLN A 156 -13.32 3.41 12.18
N SER A 157 -13.12 2.18 11.71
CA SER A 157 -11.98 1.34 12.16
C SER A 157 -10.63 1.92 11.77
N LYS A 158 -10.57 2.73 10.71
CA LYS A 158 -9.37 3.44 10.24
C LYS A 158 -9.21 4.83 10.85
N GLY A 159 -10.18 5.31 11.62
CA GLY A 159 -10.18 6.68 12.15
C GLY A 159 -10.44 7.75 11.09
N TRP A 160 -11.07 7.37 9.97
CA TRP A 160 -11.45 8.32 8.92
C TRP A 160 -12.74 9.05 9.27
N SER A 161 -12.89 10.28 8.80
CA SER A 161 -14.14 11.03 8.89
C SER A 161 -15.03 10.74 7.68
N LEU A 162 -16.35 10.71 7.90
CA LEU A 162 -17.34 10.52 6.88
C LEU A 162 -18.27 11.73 6.86
N GLU A 163 -18.50 12.28 5.67
CA GLU A 163 -19.47 13.35 5.42
C GLU A 163 -20.44 12.92 4.34
N LEU A 164 -21.73 12.96 4.65
CA LEU A 164 -22.79 12.65 3.69
C LEU A 164 -22.98 13.84 2.75
N VAL A 165 -22.95 13.58 1.43
CA VAL A 165 -23.11 14.61 0.39
C VAL A 165 -24.54 14.61 -0.14
N ASP A 166 -25.04 13.44 -0.55
CA ASP A 166 -26.38 13.31 -1.10
C ASP A 166 -26.96 11.92 -0.85
N ILE A 167 -28.30 11.84 -0.82
CA ILE A 167 -29.00 10.62 -0.52
C ILE A 167 -30.33 10.55 -1.28
N ALA A 168 -30.59 9.43 -1.94
CA ALA A 168 -31.89 9.06 -2.50
C ALA A 168 -32.36 7.74 -1.89
N GLU A 169 -33.35 7.80 -1.05
CA GLU A 169 -33.88 6.63 -0.32
C GLU A 169 -34.62 5.65 -1.25
N GLY A 170 -34.52 4.36 -0.90
CA GLY A 170 -35.30 3.29 -1.52
C GLY A 170 -36.74 3.22 -0.94
N THR A 171 -37.68 2.68 -1.70
CA THR A 171 -39.09 2.56 -1.32
C THR A 171 -39.34 1.59 -0.15
N ALA A 172 -38.52 0.54 -0.05
CA ALA A 172 -38.59 -0.47 1.01
C ALA A 172 -37.43 -0.30 2.05
N GLY A 173 -36.79 0.87 2.10
CA GLY A 173 -35.59 1.14 2.87
C GLY A 173 -34.32 0.98 2.03
N GLY A 174 -33.17 1.25 2.65
CA GLY A 174 -31.90 1.34 1.93
C GLY A 174 -31.84 2.56 1.00
N TYR A 175 -30.99 2.51 0.00
CA TYR A 175 -30.71 3.65 -0.85
C TYR A 175 -30.80 3.29 -2.34
N LYS A 176 -31.46 4.13 -3.13
CA LYS A 176 -31.34 4.11 -4.59
C LYS A 176 -29.99 4.63 -5.00
N GLU A 177 -29.55 5.70 -4.32
CA GLU A 177 -28.24 6.32 -4.49
C GLU A 177 -27.81 6.95 -3.17
N ILE A 178 -26.54 6.84 -2.85
CA ILE A 178 -25.94 7.53 -1.72
C ILE A 178 -24.52 7.96 -2.10
N ILE A 179 -24.21 9.24 -1.84
CA ILE A 179 -22.91 9.87 -2.10
C ILE A 179 -22.36 10.40 -0.78
N PHE A 180 -21.12 10.05 -0.49
CA PHE A 180 -20.45 10.50 0.73
C PHE A 180 -18.95 10.66 0.53
N ASN A 181 -18.36 11.58 1.26
CA ASN A 181 -16.94 11.82 1.30
C ASN A 181 -16.30 11.04 2.45
N LEU A 182 -15.12 10.48 2.21
CA LEU A 182 -14.26 9.91 3.22
C LEU A 182 -12.95 10.68 3.26
N SER A 183 -12.56 11.16 4.44
CA SER A 183 -11.34 11.96 4.63
C SER A 183 -10.46 11.33 5.69
N GLY A 184 -9.16 11.20 5.40
CA GLY A 184 -8.18 10.58 6.26
C GLY A 184 -6.88 10.24 5.53
N ASP A 185 -6.07 9.38 6.14
CA ASP A 185 -4.78 8.98 5.55
C ASP A 185 -4.97 7.87 4.49
N ASN A 186 -4.52 8.16 3.25
CA ASN A 186 -4.50 7.21 2.13
C ASN A 186 -5.86 6.58 1.80
N VAL A 187 -6.93 7.38 1.86
CA VAL A 187 -8.31 6.90 1.68
C VAL A 187 -8.52 6.38 0.27
N TYR A 188 -8.22 7.21 -0.75
CA TYR A 188 -8.40 6.82 -2.15
C TYR A 188 -7.55 5.60 -2.51
N GLY A 189 -6.29 5.57 -2.06
CA GLY A 189 -5.38 4.44 -2.33
C GLY A 189 -5.89 3.11 -1.80
N GLN A 190 -6.62 3.10 -0.67
CA GLN A 190 -7.20 1.89 -0.10
C GLN A 190 -8.52 1.48 -0.77
N LEU A 191 -9.29 2.45 -1.28
CA LEU A 191 -10.64 2.18 -1.79
C LEU A 191 -10.76 2.20 -3.31
N LYS A 192 -9.77 2.69 -4.06
CA LYS A 192 -9.87 2.83 -5.53
C LYS A 192 -10.23 1.54 -6.27
N PHE A 193 -9.85 0.39 -5.73
CA PHE A 193 -10.13 -0.93 -6.32
C PHE A 193 -11.52 -1.47 -5.98
N GLU A 194 -12.26 -0.79 -5.10
CA GLU A 194 -13.66 -1.11 -4.81
C GLU A 194 -14.61 -0.65 -5.92
N SER A 195 -14.16 0.23 -6.84
CA SER A 195 -14.97 0.68 -7.97
C SER A 195 -15.37 -0.49 -8.85
N GLY A 196 -16.69 -0.66 -9.02
CA GLY A 196 -17.23 -1.74 -9.84
C GLY A 196 -18.64 -2.13 -9.47
N VAL A 197 -19.08 -3.28 -10.00
CA VAL A 197 -20.38 -3.85 -9.69
C VAL A 197 -20.22 -4.90 -8.59
N HIS A 198 -20.84 -4.63 -7.45
CA HIS A 198 -20.93 -5.55 -6.32
C HIS A 198 -22.20 -6.39 -6.46
N ARG A 199 -22.10 -7.67 -6.16
CA ARG A 199 -23.20 -8.62 -6.29
C ARG A 199 -23.39 -9.39 -4.99
N VAL A 200 -24.64 -9.54 -4.56
CA VAL A 200 -25.01 -10.39 -3.43
C VAL A 200 -25.97 -11.49 -3.89
N GLN A 201 -25.79 -12.68 -3.35
CA GLN A 201 -26.71 -13.80 -3.48
C GLN A 201 -27.18 -14.19 -2.08
N ARG A 202 -28.43 -13.88 -1.80
CA ARG A 202 -29.05 -14.19 -0.49
C ARG A 202 -30.57 -14.35 -0.66
N VAL A 203 -31.21 -14.87 0.36
CA VAL A 203 -32.69 -14.78 0.47
C VAL A 203 -33.02 -13.34 0.84
N PRO A 204 -33.70 -12.58 -0.02
CA PRO A 204 -34.09 -11.18 0.28
C PRO A 204 -35.00 -11.10 1.51
N GLN A 205 -34.93 -9.97 2.23
CA GLN A 205 -35.85 -9.70 3.33
C GLN A 205 -37.30 -9.59 2.83
N THR A 206 -37.49 -9.27 1.56
CA THR A 206 -38.77 -9.16 0.87
C THR A 206 -39.30 -10.50 0.31
N GLU A 207 -38.53 -11.58 0.40
CA GLU A 207 -38.90 -12.90 -0.14
C GLU A 207 -39.58 -13.74 0.92
N THR A 208 -40.81 -14.17 0.63
CA THR A 208 -41.63 -14.96 1.55
C THR A 208 -41.50 -16.48 1.38
N GLN A 209 -40.97 -16.94 0.24
CA GLN A 209 -40.86 -18.38 -0.09
C GLN A 209 -39.42 -18.93 0.11
N GLY A 210 -38.50 -18.13 0.66
CA GLY A 210 -37.13 -18.56 0.97
C GLY A 210 -36.24 -18.77 -0.26
N ARG A 211 -36.59 -18.23 -1.43
CA ARG A 211 -35.78 -18.35 -2.63
C ARG A 211 -34.58 -17.40 -2.59
N VAL A 212 -33.41 -17.91 -3.05
CA VAL A 212 -32.20 -17.09 -3.21
C VAL A 212 -32.33 -16.22 -4.47
N HIS A 213 -32.15 -14.91 -4.31
CA HIS A 213 -32.11 -13.95 -5.41
C HIS A 213 -30.71 -13.35 -5.54
N THR A 214 -30.42 -12.81 -6.72
CA THR A 214 -29.20 -12.05 -6.99
C THR A 214 -29.56 -10.59 -7.11
N SER A 215 -28.92 -9.76 -6.31
CA SER A 215 -29.03 -8.29 -6.39
C SER A 215 -27.65 -7.68 -6.63
N ALA A 216 -27.63 -6.52 -7.28
CA ALA A 216 -26.40 -5.82 -7.61
C ALA A 216 -26.48 -4.35 -7.20
N ALA A 217 -25.33 -3.79 -6.87
CA ALA A 217 -25.14 -2.35 -6.68
C ALA A 217 -23.82 -1.94 -7.34
N SER A 218 -23.77 -0.74 -7.92
CA SER A 218 -22.53 -0.17 -8.42
C SER A 218 -21.89 0.70 -7.34
N VAL A 219 -20.58 0.60 -7.21
CA VAL A 219 -19.76 1.44 -6.35
C VAL A 219 -18.80 2.22 -7.24
N ILE A 220 -18.73 3.52 -7.08
CA ILE A 220 -17.78 4.40 -7.75
C ILE A 220 -16.95 5.05 -6.66
N VAL A 221 -15.63 5.02 -6.82
CA VAL A 221 -14.68 5.68 -5.92
C VAL A 221 -13.86 6.64 -6.76
N LEU A 222 -13.95 7.93 -6.44
CA LEU A 222 -13.22 9.00 -7.11
C LEU A 222 -12.30 9.70 -6.10
N PRO A 223 -11.10 10.13 -6.52
CA PRO A 223 -10.28 11.00 -5.68
C PRO A 223 -10.97 12.35 -5.55
N GLU A 224 -10.88 12.95 -4.36
CA GLU A 224 -11.35 14.32 -4.16
C GLU A 224 -10.67 15.28 -5.14
N ALA A 225 -11.46 16.10 -5.81
CA ALA A 225 -10.96 17.12 -6.73
C ALA A 225 -10.21 18.21 -5.94
N GLU A 226 -9.11 18.70 -6.51
CA GLU A 226 -8.47 19.90 -5.98
C GLU A 226 -9.31 21.12 -6.39
N GLU A 227 -9.56 22.02 -5.45
CA GLU A 227 -10.15 23.31 -5.80
C GLU A 227 -9.13 24.06 -6.67
N PHE A 228 -9.52 24.34 -7.89
CA PHE A 228 -8.76 25.21 -8.78
C PHE A 228 -9.12 26.66 -8.40
N ASP A 229 -8.13 27.38 -7.89
CA ASP A 229 -8.20 28.85 -7.75
C ASP A 229 -8.22 29.53 -9.14
#